data_7c0876619918653378310bef911d6d07
#
_entry.id   7c0876619918653378310bef911d6d07
#
_cell.length_a   1.000
_cell.length_b   1.000
_cell.length_c   1.000
_cell.angle_alpha   90.00
_cell.angle_beta   90.00
_cell.angle_gamma   90.00
#
_symmetry.space_group_name_H-M   'P 1'
#
loop_
_entity.id
_entity.type
_entity.pdbx_description
1 polymer ?
#
loop_
_entity_poly.entity_id
_entity_poly.type
_entity_poly.pdbx_seq_one_letter_code
_entity_poly.pdbx_strand_id
1 'polypeptide(L)'
;NEVTIENTQFLADLYNVDNVGSKDFGDDSTMSFGNGQSAMVYKWGWMVGELAAKYPDIEYGVFTTPTPTEEVPFAYDRYNGESTFGINKNQTEEQRAVAQDFLRFCLANDDYSKTAALSMASFPTKKSLATDEDILSDPVLSVLAPRVDRLIWPGPFPSTVETSAKQTMEDILFNGKEIEASITEGQEKMNQDMKNSDFVSLESSYTFFDEVK
;
A
#
# COMPACT_ATOMS: atom_id res chain seq x y z
N ASN A 1 9.08 -20.14 2.15
CA ASN A 1 10.36 -20.40 1.52
C ASN A 1 11.48 -19.70 2.27
N GLU A 2 12.75 -20.01 1.95
CA GLU A 2 13.94 -19.48 2.61
C GLU A 2 13.99 -17.94 2.58
N VAL A 3 13.73 -17.34 1.43
CA VAL A 3 13.70 -15.86 1.28
C VAL A 3 12.68 -15.19 2.21
N THR A 4 11.52 -15.79 2.39
CA THR A 4 10.51 -15.26 3.33
C THR A 4 11.01 -15.32 4.77
N ILE A 5 11.66 -16.42 5.14
CA ILE A 5 12.22 -16.61 6.49
C ILE A 5 13.33 -15.58 6.73
N GLU A 6 14.29 -15.44 5.81
CA GLU A 6 15.39 -14.48 5.89
C GLU A 6 14.89 -13.03 6.01
N ASN A 7 13.93 -12.63 5.16
CA ASN A 7 13.35 -11.28 5.21
C ASN A 7 12.57 -11.04 6.51
N THR A 8 11.88 -12.06 7.02
CA THR A 8 11.18 -11.94 8.31
C THR A 8 12.16 -11.85 9.47
N GLN A 9 13.26 -12.62 9.43
CA GLN A 9 14.34 -12.50 10.41
C GLN A 9 14.93 -11.10 10.41
N PHE A 10 15.24 -10.55 9.22
CA PHE A 10 15.75 -9.19 9.10
C PHE A 10 14.80 -8.17 9.75
N LEU A 11 13.50 -8.23 9.46
CA LEU A 11 12.50 -7.35 10.09
C LEU A 11 12.42 -7.54 11.61
N ALA A 12 12.49 -8.78 12.08
CA ALA A 12 12.47 -9.11 13.50
C ALA A 12 13.71 -8.56 14.22
N ASP A 13 14.88 -8.62 13.58
CA ASP A 13 16.13 -8.09 14.12
C ASP A 13 16.11 -6.57 14.20
N LEU A 14 15.62 -5.86 13.16
CA LEU A 14 15.41 -4.42 13.21
C LEU A 14 14.57 -4.00 14.42
N TYR A 15 13.55 -4.77 14.75
CA TYR A 15 12.65 -4.46 15.84
C TYR A 15 13.19 -4.91 17.21
N ASN A 16 13.64 -6.15 17.33
CA ASN A 16 13.96 -6.78 18.62
C ASN A 16 15.43 -6.66 19.02
N VAL A 17 16.35 -6.49 18.06
CA VAL A 17 17.81 -6.40 18.28
C VAL A 17 18.28 -4.97 18.13
N ASP A 18 17.98 -4.34 17.01
CA ASP A 18 18.48 -3.00 16.67
C ASP A 18 17.62 -1.88 17.28
N ASN A 19 16.43 -2.19 17.78
CA ASN A 19 15.48 -1.27 18.41
C ASN A 19 15.12 -0.08 17.52
N VAL A 20 14.99 -0.28 16.21
CA VAL A 20 14.62 0.76 15.25
C VAL A 20 13.14 1.12 15.30
N GLY A 21 12.32 0.30 15.94
CA GLY A 21 10.88 0.51 16.12
C GLY A 21 10.43 0.15 17.53
N SER A 22 9.25 0.64 17.91
CA SER A 22 8.63 0.29 19.19
C SER A 22 7.11 0.31 19.08
N LYS A 23 6.46 -0.69 19.67
CA LYS A 23 4.99 -0.72 19.85
C LYS A 23 4.49 0.37 20.80
N ASP A 24 5.37 0.99 21.59
CA ASP A 24 5.02 2.01 22.58
C ASP A 24 4.63 3.34 21.90
N PHE A 25 4.93 3.51 20.61
CA PHE A 25 4.48 4.65 19.82
C PHE A 25 3.04 4.49 19.29
N GLY A 26 2.38 3.39 19.59
CA GLY A 26 1.03 3.08 19.11
C GLY A 26 1.03 2.58 17.66
N ASP A 27 -0.16 2.57 17.06
CA ASP A 27 -0.41 2.08 15.70
C ASP A 27 -0.61 3.19 14.66
N ASP A 28 -0.57 4.47 15.08
CA ASP A 28 -0.62 5.63 14.18
C ASP A 28 0.78 6.10 13.80
N SER A 29 1.31 5.52 12.74
CA SER A 29 2.63 5.87 12.22
C SER A 29 2.72 7.30 11.64
N THR A 30 1.61 7.88 11.18
CA THR A 30 1.55 9.30 10.74
C THR A 30 1.76 10.23 11.93
N MET A 31 1.12 9.92 13.05
CA MET A 31 1.28 10.69 14.27
C MET A 31 2.70 10.59 14.84
N SER A 32 3.26 9.39 14.88
CA SER A 32 4.63 9.18 15.38
C SER A 32 5.67 9.92 14.55
N PHE A 33 5.53 9.88 13.23
CA PHE A 33 6.42 10.61 12.32
C PHE A 33 6.19 12.12 12.40
N GLY A 34 4.94 12.57 12.35
CA GLY A 34 4.58 13.99 12.42
C GLY A 34 5.03 14.69 13.72
N ASN A 35 5.04 13.95 14.83
CA ASN A 35 5.55 14.44 16.12
C ASN A 35 7.07 14.28 16.29
N GLY A 36 7.79 13.81 15.28
CA GLY A 36 9.25 13.62 15.35
C GLY A 36 9.67 12.44 16.25
N GLN A 37 8.77 11.53 16.59
CA GLN A 37 9.08 10.33 17.40
C GLN A 37 9.75 9.23 16.57
N SER A 38 9.52 9.21 15.26
CA SER A 38 10.22 8.33 14.33
C SER A 38 10.87 9.13 13.21
N ALA A 39 12.11 8.77 12.84
CA ALA A 39 12.87 9.43 11.79
C ALA A 39 12.43 9.00 10.39
N MET A 40 11.82 7.83 10.26
CA MET A 40 11.34 7.27 9.00
C MET A 40 10.00 6.56 9.22
N VAL A 41 9.20 6.50 8.15
CA VAL A 41 7.95 5.77 8.15
C VAL A 41 7.74 5.12 6.78
N TYR A 42 7.25 3.89 6.77
CA TYR A 42 6.79 3.22 5.57
C TYR A 42 5.26 3.36 5.49
N LYS A 43 4.79 4.10 4.50
CA LYS A 43 3.36 4.45 4.41
C LYS A 43 2.93 4.66 2.96
N TRP A 44 1.63 4.80 2.76
CA TRP A 44 1.01 5.14 1.48
C TRP A 44 1.14 6.63 1.15
N GLY A 45 1.15 6.98 -0.13
CA GLY A 45 1.28 8.37 -0.61
C GLY A 45 0.26 9.34 -0.01
N TRP A 46 -0.97 8.89 0.27
CA TRP A 46 -2.00 9.74 0.87
C TRP A 46 -1.62 10.33 2.25
N MET A 47 -0.62 9.78 2.93
CA MET A 47 -0.09 10.34 4.18
C MET A 47 0.40 11.78 4.01
N VAL A 48 0.86 12.14 2.82
CA VAL A 48 1.34 13.50 2.51
C VAL A 48 0.26 14.55 2.79
N GLY A 49 -0.97 14.30 2.35
CA GLY A 49 -2.12 15.16 2.63
C GLY A 49 -2.44 15.24 4.14
N GLU A 50 -2.30 14.16 4.85
CA GLU A 50 -2.50 14.12 6.29
C GLU A 50 -1.41 14.89 7.06
N LEU A 51 -0.14 14.75 6.65
CA LEU A 51 0.97 15.53 7.20
C LEU A 51 0.78 17.02 6.96
N ALA A 52 0.44 17.42 5.74
CA ALA A 52 0.18 18.82 5.41
C ALA A 52 -0.95 19.44 6.26
N ALA A 53 -1.97 18.65 6.57
CA ALA A 53 -3.11 19.11 7.38
C ALA A 53 -2.83 19.18 8.88
N LYS A 54 -2.10 18.19 9.42
CA LYS A 54 -1.91 18.04 10.88
C LYS A 54 -0.55 18.52 11.37
N TYR A 55 0.48 18.49 10.53
CA TYR A 55 1.86 18.76 10.85
C TYR A 55 2.51 19.67 9.78
N PRO A 56 1.98 20.90 9.55
CA PRO A 56 2.38 21.75 8.43
C PRO A 56 3.85 22.21 8.47
N ASP A 57 4.48 22.14 9.62
CA ASP A 57 5.86 22.58 9.81
C ASP A 57 6.89 21.42 9.68
N ILE A 58 6.44 20.19 9.39
CA ILE A 58 7.36 19.07 9.23
C ILE A 58 8.06 19.14 7.87
N GLU A 59 9.39 19.08 7.90
CA GLU A 59 10.22 18.93 6.70
C GLU A 59 10.59 17.45 6.53
N TYR A 60 10.30 16.88 5.37
CA TYR A 60 10.61 15.47 5.07
C TYR A 60 10.95 15.26 3.59
N GLY A 61 11.65 14.19 3.31
CA GLY A 61 11.88 13.69 1.97
C GLY A 61 11.19 12.34 1.73
N VAL A 62 11.13 11.95 0.48
CA VAL A 62 10.57 10.65 0.07
C VAL A 62 11.63 9.88 -0.70
N PHE A 63 11.68 8.57 -0.50
CA PHE A 63 12.51 7.65 -1.25
C PHE A 63 11.78 6.34 -1.49
N THR A 64 12.21 5.61 -2.51
CA THR A 64 11.62 4.30 -2.83
C THR A 64 12.00 3.27 -1.78
N THR A 65 11.16 2.23 -1.62
CA THR A 65 11.49 1.10 -0.74
C THR A 65 12.88 0.55 -1.10
N PRO A 66 13.80 0.47 -0.14
CA PRO A 66 15.12 -0.11 -0.37
C PRO A 66 15.05 -1.55 -0.84
N THR A 67 15.96 -1.92 -1.70
CA THR A 67 16.14 -3.31 -2.17
C THR A 67 17.52 -3.81 -1.75
N PRO A 68 17.74 -5.13 -1.61
CA PRO A 68 19.02 -5.70 -1.19
C PRO A 68 20.18 -5.37 -2.13
N THR A 69 19.90 -5.07 -3.39
CA THR A 69 20.89 -4.72 -4.42
C THR A 69 20.41 -3.53 -5.24
N GLU A 70 21.34 -2.80 -5.89
CA GLU A 70 21.02 -1.72 -6.83
C GLU A 70 20.50 -2.25 -8.18
N GLU A 71 20.76 -3.51 -8.47
CA GLU A 71 20.25 -4.19 -9.64
C GLU A 71 18.75 -4.47 -9.50
N VAL A 72 18.11 -4.79 -10.57
CA VAL A 72 16.66 -4.95 -10.72
C VAL A 72 15.97 -5.42 -9.44
N PRO A 73 14.99 -4.67 -8.92
CA PRO A 73 14.25 -5.07 -7.73
C PRO A 73 13.55 -6.41 -7.98
N PHE A 74 13.77 -7.36 -7.09
CA PHE A 74 13.15 -8.68 -7.15
C PHE A 74 11.65 -8.63 -6.85
N ALA A 75 11.18 -7.58 -6.17
CA ALA A 75 9.81 -7.45 -5.76
C ALA A 75 9.10 -6.34 -6.55
N TYR A 76 7.81 -6.52 -6.70
CA TYR A 76 6.90 -5.48 -7.16
C TYR A 76 6.34 -4.71 -5.97
N ASP A 77 6.06 -3.43 -6.16
CA ASP A 77 5.42 -2.65 -5.13
C ASP A 77 3.91 -2.88 -5.16
N ARG A 78 3.30 -3.02 -3.99
CA ARG A 78 1.85 -3.09 -3.89
C ARG A 78 1.25 -1.69 -3.98
N TYR A 79 0.22 -1.52 -4.80
CA TYR A 79 -0.61 -0.33 -4.77
C TYR A 79 -1.99 -0.65 -4.16
N ASN A 80 -2.72 0.38 -3.74
CA ASN A 80 -4.07 0.22 -3.24
C ASN A 80 -5.09 0.40 -4.38
N GLY A 81 -5.71 -0.69 -4.80
CA GLY A 81 -6.76 -0.71 -5.82
C GLY A 81 -8.18 -0.80 -5.28
N GLU A 82 -8.34 -0.81 -3.96
CA GLU A 82 -9.63 -1.05 -3.29
C GLU A 82 -10.50 0.21 -3.19
N SER A 83 -9.91 1.41 -3.29
CA SER A 83 -10.63 2.66 -3.16
C SER A 83 -11.41 2.95 -4.43
N THR A 84 -12.71 2.70 -4.39
CA THR A 84 -13.62 2.91 -5.52
C THR A 84 -14.84 3.72 -5.08
N PHE A 85 -15.44 4.41 -6.06
CA PHE A 85 -16.74 5.02 -5.85
C PHE A 85 -17.85 3.99 -5.96
N GLY A 86 -18.79 4.00 -5.03
CA GLY A 86 -19.98 3.16 -5.07
C GLY A 86 -21.25 4.00 -5.12
N ILE A 87 -22.24 3.56 -5.89
CA ILE A 87 -23.59 4.13 -5.87
C ILE A 87 -24.48 3.22 -5.04
N ASN A 88 -25.11 3.78 -4.00
CA ASN A 88 -26.03 3.01 -3.16
C ASN A 88 -27.17 2.46 -4.01
N LYS A 89 -27.40 1.14 -3.96
CA LYS A 89 -28.45 0.45 -4.74
C LYS A 89 -29.87 0.84 -4.35
N ASN A 90 -30.07 1.37 -3.15
CA ASN A 90 -31.40 1.73 -2.62
C ASN A 90 -31.82 3.16 -2.96
N GLN A 91 -31.09 3.86 -3.84
CA GLN A 91 -31.44 5.20 -4.30
C GLN A 91 -32.61 5.18 -5.30
N THR A 92 -33.34 6.32 -5.40
CA THR A 92 -34.29 6.53 -6.49
C THR A 92 -33.57 6.62 -7.84
N GLU A 93 -34.29 6.47 -8.94
CA GLU A 93 -33.72 6.60 -10.29
C GLU A 93 -33.10 7.99 -10.52
N GLU A 94 -33.75 9.05 -10.03
CA GLU A 94 -33.26 10.43 -10.13
C GLU A 94 -31.97 10.60 -9.35
N GLN A 95 -31.87 10.13 -8.11
CA GLN A 95 -30.67 10.18 -7.30
C GLN A 95 -29.52 9.38 -7.92
N ARG A 96 -29.87 8.21 -8.49
CA ARG A 96 -28.89 7.37 -9.20
C ARG A 96 -28.34 8.08 -10.43
N ALA A 97 -29.19 8.74 -11.22
CA ALA A 97 -28.79 9.49 -12.40
C ALA A 97 -27.81 10.64 -12.02
N VAL A 98 -28.13 11.40 -10.99
CA VAL A 98 -27.24 12.47 -10.48
C VAL A 98 -25.91 11.89 -10.01
N ALA A 99 -25.91 10.80 -9.26
CA ALA A 99 -24.68 10.13 -8.82
C ALA A 99 -23.83 9.63 -9.99
N GLN A 100 -24.46 9.08 -11.02
CA GLN A 100 -23.77 8.65 -12.24
C GLN A 100 -23.16 9.85 -13.01
N ASP A 101 -23.86 10.96 -13.09
CA ASP A 101 -23.35 12.17 -13.75
C ASP A 101 -22.17 12.78 -12.97
N PHE A 102 -22.24 12.76 -11.64
CA PHE A 102 -21.09 13.14 -10.80
C PHE A 102 -19.88 12.24 -11.05
N LEU A 103 -20.06 10.92 -11.11
CA LEU A 103 -18.96 10.00 -11.41
C LEU A 103 -18.39 10.22 -12.83
N ARG A 104 -19.25 10.48 -13.81
CA ARG A 104 -18.79 10.84 -15.17
C ARG A 104 -17.97 12.13 -15.14
N PHE A 105 -18.39 13.13 -14.38
CA PHE A 105 -17.62 14.36 -14.17
C PHE A 105 -16.24 14.04 -13.58
N CYS A 106 -16.17 13.31 -12.48
CA CYS A 106 -14.91 12.94 -11.82
C CYS A 106 -13.95 12.22 -12.79
N LEU A 107 -14.46 11.33 -13.64
CA LEU A 107 -13.66 10.56 -14.58
C LEU A 107 -13.29 11.34 -15.85
N ALA A 108 -14.16 12.26 -16.30
CA ALA A 108 -13.97 12.98 -17.55
C ALA A 108 -13.18 14.29 -17.40
N ASN A 109 -13.27 14.93 -16.23
CA ASN A 109 -12.64 16.22 -16.00
C ASN A 109 -11.16 16.05 -15.62
N ASP A 110 -10.25 16.58 -16.45
CA ASP A 110 -8.81 16.47 -16.25
C ASP A 110 -8.34 17.30 -15.06
N ASP A 111 -8.88 18.52 -14.87
CA ASP A 111 -8.49 19.38 -13.74
C ASP A 111 -8.87 18.75 -12.40
N TYR A 112 -10.06 18.14 -12.32
CA TYR A 112 -10.47 17.39 -11.14
C TYR A 112 -9.54 16.18 -10.87
N SER A 113 -9.30 15.38 -11.91
CA SER A 113 -8.45 14.20 -11.81
C SER A 113 -7.02 14.54 -11.41
N LYS A 114 -6.47 15.61 -11.95
CA LYS A 114 -5.15 16.13 -11.61
C LYS A 114 -5.09 16.64 -10.16
N THR A 115 -6.06 17.47 -9.76
CA THR A 115 -6.13 17.99 -8.39
C THR A 115 -6.26 16.86 -7.36
N ALA A 116 -7.08 15.86 -7.65
CA ALA A 116 -7.23 14.69 -6.79
C ALA A 116 -5.92 13.88 -6.69
N ALA A 117 -5.24 13.66 -7.81
CA ALA A 117 -3.97 12.95 -7.87
C ALA A 117 -2.90 13.64 -7.01
N LEU A 118 -2.72 14.95 -7.18
CA LEU A 118 -1.74 15.74 -6.43
C LEU A 118 -2.07 15.80 -4.94
N SER A 119 -3.35 16.01 -4.57
CA SER A 119 -3.76 16.10 -3.16
C SER A 119 -3.59 14.79 -2.38
N MET A 120 -3.61 13.66 -3.07
CA MET A 120 -3.47 12.32 -2.48
C MET A 120 -2.09 11.70 -2.75
N ALA A 121 -1.18 12.42 -3.41
CA ALA A 121 0.10 11.90 -3.91
C ALA A 121 -0.10 10.51 -4.57
N SER A 122 -1.06 10.43 -5.49
CA SER A 122 -1.44 9.21 -6.21
C SER A 122 -1.37 9.43 -7.72
N PHE A 123 -1.02 8.40 -8.47
CA PHE A 123 -1.02 8.49 -9.93
C PHE A 123 -2.45 8.54 -10.47
N PRO A 124 -2.73 9.43 -11.44
CA PRO A 124 -4.04 9.49 -12.06
C PRO A 124 -4.31 8.23 -12.90
N THR A 125 -5.56 7.79 -12.90
CA THR A 125 -5.99 6.65 -13.72
C THR A 125 -6.16 7.01 -15.20
N LYS A 126 -6.11 8.32 -15.53
CA LYS A 126 -6.27 8.82 -16.90
C LYS A 126 -4.92 8.82 -17.63
N LYS A 127 -4.88 8.14 -18.77
CA LYS A 127 -3.69 8.15 -19.64
C LYS A 127 -3.31 9.54 -20.16
N SER A 128 -4.29 10.44 -20.33
CA SER A 128 -4.05 11.83 -20.76
C SER A 128 -3.20 12.62 -19.75
N LEU A 129 -3.20 12.23 -18.48
CA LEU A 129 -2.45 12.87 -17.40
C LEU A 129 -1.12 12.19 -17.09
N ALA A 130 -0.78 11.08 -17.76
CA ALA A 130 0.45 10.34 -17.50
C ALA A 130 1.73 11.15 -17.75
N THR A 131 1.65 12.18 -18.59
CA THR A 131 2.78 13.08 -18.95
C THR A 131 2.55 14.51 -18.48
N ASP A 132 1.61 14.74 -17.57
CA ASP A 132 1.35 16.07 -17.03
C ASP A 132 2.54 16.55 -16.19
N GLU A 133 3.04 17.75 -16.49
CA GLU A 133 4.26 18.29 -15.88
C GLU A 133 4.12 18.51 -14.36
N ASP A 134 2.96 18.94 -13.88
CA ASP A 134 2.76 19.17 -12.45
C ASP A 134 2.76 17.84 -11.67
N ILE A 135 2.21 16.77 -12.26
CA ILE A 135 2.22 15.43 -11.67
C ILE A 135 3.64 14.86 -11.66
N LEU A 136 4.37 14.97 -12.77
CA LEU A 136 5.72 14.43 -12.88
C LEU A 136 6.76 15.23 -12.07
N SER A 137 6.49 16.48 -11.74
CA SER A 137 7.35 17.34 -10.91
C SER A 137 6.95 17.35 -9.44
N ASP A 138 5.84 16.72 -9.04
CA ASP A 138 5.46 16.58 -7.65
C ASP A 138 6.56 15.84 -6.87
N PRO A 139 6.97 16.34 -5.68
CA PRO A 139 8.11 15.79 -4.94
C PRO A 139 7.95 14.31 -4.56
N VAL A 140 6.73 13.82 -4.39
CA VAL A 140 6.45 12.43 -4.04
C VAL A 140 6.30 11.58 -5.29
N LEU A 141 5.47 12.04 -6.23
CA LEU A 141 5.18 11.28 -7.45
C LEU A 141 6.39 11.14 -8.36
N SER A 142 7.28 12.15 -8.41
CA SER A 142 8.53 12.08 -9.17
C SER A 142 9.46 10.96 -8.69
N VAL A 143 9.48 10.68 -7.39
CA VAL A 143 10.26 9.57 -6.80
C VAL A 143 9.63 8.22 -7.13
N LEU A 144 8.31 8.14 -7.18
CA LEU A 144 7.57 6.89 -7.41
C LEU A 144 7.38 6.57 -8.90
N ALA A 145 7.39 7.58 -9.77
CA ALA A 145 7.13 7.44 -11.20
C ALA A 145 7.98 6.35 -11.91
N PRO A 146 9.29 6.19 -11.63
CA PRO A 146 10.10 5.16 -12.26
C PRO A 146 9.67 3.72 -11.93
N ARG A 147 8.83 3.54 -10.91
CA ARG A 147 8.36 2.23 -10.42
C ARG A 147 6.91 1.92 -10.76
N VAL A 148 6.23 2.81 -11.46
CA VAL A 148 4.78 2.67 -11.76
C VAL A 148 4.47 1.40 -12.55
N ASP A 149 5.36 0.97 -13.42
CA ASP A 149 5.23 -0.26 -14.20
C ASP A 149 5.46 -1.54 -13.37
N ARG A 150 5.87 -1.38 -12.13
CA ARG A 150 6.12 -2.47 -11.19
C ARG A 150 5.09 -2.54 -10.06
N LEU A 151 3.99 -1.83 -10.21
CA LEU A 151 2.89 -1.86 -9.25
C LEU A 151 2.00 -3.08 -9.48
N ILE A 152 1.67 -3.78 -8.41
CA ILE A 152 0.81 -4.97 -8.44
C ILE A 152 -0.29 -4.86 -7.39
N TRP A 153 -1.46 -5.34 -7.73
CA TRP A 153 -2.57 -5.48 -6.80
C TRP A 153 -3.27 -6.82 -7.04
N PRO A 154 -3.14 -7.77 -6.10
CA PRO A 154 -3.74 -9.10 -6.24
C PRO A 154 -5.27 -9.11 -6.09
N GLY A 155 -5.87 -8.00 -5.70
CA GLY A 155 -7.26 -7.90 -5.27
C GLY A 155 -7.39 -7.83 -3.75
N PRO A 156 -8.61 -7.55 -3.23
CA PRO A 156 -8.85 -7.53 -1.80
C PRO A 156 -8.77 -8.96 -1.25
N PHE A 157 -7.80 -9.22 -0.37
CA PHE A 157 -7.73 -10.50 0.31
C PHE A 157 -8.94 -10.71 1.24
N PRO A 158 -9.37 -11.96 1.46
CA PRO A 158 -10.33 -12.25 2.51
C PRO A 158 -9.83 -11.75 3.86
N SER A 159 -10.71 -11.15 4.66
CA SER A 159 -10.34 -10.58 5.97
C SER A 159 -9.73 -11.61 6.94
N THR A 160 -10.09 -12.87 6.79
CA THR A 160 -9.50 -13.99 7.55
C THR A 160 -8.03 -14.19 7.20
N VAL A 161 -7.66 -14.07 5.92
CA VAL A 161 -6.26 -14.17 5.46
C VAL A 161 -5.45 -13.00 6.01
N GLU A 162 -5.96 -11.78 5.93
CA GLU A 162 -5.29 -10.59 6.47
C GLU A 162 -5.10 -10.69 7.99
N THR A 163 -6.12 -11.17 8.71
CA THR A 163 -6.04 -11.42 10.15
C THR A 163 -4.98 -12.47 10.49
N SER A 164 -4.92 -13.55 9.73
CA SER A 164 -3.93 -14.62 9.94
C SER A 164 -2.51 -14.15 9.65
N ALA A 165 -2.30 -13.34 8.60
CA ALA A 165 -1.01 -12.74 8.30
C ALA A 165 -0.56 -11.79 9.42
N LYS A 166 -1.45 -10.92 9.88
CA LYS A 166 -1.17 -10.00 10.99
C LYS A 166 -0.80 -10.77 12.25
N GLN A 167 -1.57 -11.79 12.64
CA GLN A 167 -1.30 -12.59 13.82
C GLN A 167 0.05 -13.30 13.75
N THR A 168 0.42 -13.82 12.58
CA THR A 168 1.73 -14.47 12.37
C THR A 168 2.86 -13.48 12.65
N MET A 169 2.77 -12.26 12.14
CA MET A 169 3.79 -11.23 12.37
C MET A 169 3.82 -10.74 13.81
N GLU A 170 2.67 -10.57 14.46
CA GLU A 170 2.59 -10.21 15.88
C GLU A 170 3.21 -11.29 16.78
N ASP A 171 2.99 -12.55 16.47
CA ASP A 171 3.57 -13.69 17.20
C ASP A 171 5.10 -13.69 17.11
N ILE A 172 5.65 -13.38 15.96
CA ILE A 172 7.10 -13.27 15.74
C ILE A 172 7.67 -12.02 16.45
N LEU A 173 7.10 -10.85 16.13
CA LEU A 173 7.68 -9.58 16.57
C LEU A 173 7.48 -9.30 18.06
N PHE A 174 6.32 -9.66 18.61
CA PHE A 174 5.92 -9.24 19.96
C PHE A 174 5.85 -10.39 20.96
N ASN A 175 5.58 -11.61 20.50
CA ASN A 175 5.44 -12.78 21.39
C ASN A 175 6.66 -13.70 21.37
N GLY A 176 7.67 -13.40 20.57
CA GLY A 176 8.95 -14.12 20.53
C GLY A 176 8.83 -15.56 20.03
N LYS A 177 7.80 -15.86 19.19
CA LYS A 177 7.68 -17.18 18.59
C LYS A 177 8.78 -17.39 17.54
N GLU A 178 9.17 -18.64 17.38
CA GLU A 178 10.16 -19.05 16.39
C GLU A 178 9.65 -18.76 14.96
N ILE A 179 10.50 -18.19 14.11
CA ILE A 179 10.10 -17.59 12.82
C ILE A 179 9.63 -18.64 11.82
N GLU A 180 10.42 -19.69 11.60
CA GLU A 180 10.11 -20.72 10.62
C GLU A 180 8.83 -21.46 10.93
N ALA A 181 8.64 -21.84 12.20
CA ALA A 181 7.42 -22.49 12.65
C ALA A 181 6.20 -21.57 12.52
N SER A 182 6.34 -20.29 12.91
CA SER A 182 5.25 -19.31 12.82
C SER A 182 4.84 -19.03 11.38
N ILE A 183 5.81 -18.89 10.47
CA ILE A 183 5.53 -18.70 9.04
C ILE A 183 4.84 -19.94 8.45
N THR A 184 5.29 -21.13 8.82
CA THR A 184 4.71 -22.38 8.32
C THR A 184 3.26 -22.54 8.77
N GLU A 185 3.00 -22.35 10.07
CA GLU A 185 1.65 -22.39 10.63
C GLU A 185 0.73 -21.32 10.02
N GLY A 186 1.26 -20.08 9.92
CA GLY A 186 0.54 -18.97 9.29
C GLY A 186 0.20 -19.23 7.83
N GLN A 187 1.12 -19.78 7.05
CA GLN A 187 0.91 -20.15 5.66
C GLN A 187 -0.18 -21.23 5.52
N GLU A 188 -0.13 -22.27 6.34
CA GLU A 188 -1.15 -23.33 6.33
C GLU A 188 -2.54 -22.76 6.60
N LYS A 189 -2.66 -21.89 7.61
CA LYS A 189 -3.91 -21.23 7.97
C LYS A 189 -4.41 -20.30 6.85
N MET A 190 -3.55 -19.45 6.31
CA MET A 190 -3.91 -18.56 5.20
C MET A 190 -4.34 -19.36 3.97
N ASN A 191 -3.66 -20.45 3.63
CA ASN A 191 -4.05 -21.32 2.53
C ASN A 191 -5.42 -21.96 2.76
N GLN A 192 -5.74 -22.33 4.00
CA GLN A 192 -7.07 -22.86 4.33
C GLN A 192 -8.15 -21.78 4.22
N ASP A 193 -7.87 -20.57 4.70
CA ASP A 193 -8.79 -19.42 4.60
C ASP A 193 -9.04 -19.04 3.13
N MET A 194 -8.00 -19.06 2.28
CA MET A 194 -8.14 -18.85 0.84
C MET A 194 -9.03 -19.90 0.17
N LYS A 195 -8.84 -21.19 0.49
CA LYS A 195 -9.65 -22.28 -0.07
C LYS A 195 -11.12 -22.19 0.33
N ASN A 196 -11.40 -21.60 1.48
CA ASN A 196 -12.75 -21.42 2.00
C ASN A 196 -13.42 -20.13 1.51
N SER A 197 -12.75 -19.35 0.67
CA SER A 197 -13.23 -18.09 0.12
C SER A 197 -13.49 -18.17 -1.39
N ASP A 198 -14.24 -17.20 -1.89
CA ASP A 198 -14.46 -16.99 -3.34
C ASP A 198 -13.37 -16.09 -3.96
N PHE A 199 -12.23 -15.93 -3.29
CA PHE A 199 -11.16 -15.06 -3.76
C PHE A 199 -10.53 -15.55 -5.06
N VAL A 200 -10.42 -14.64 -6.00
CA VAL A 200 -9.69 -14.84 -7.26
C VAL A 200 -8.61 -13.78 -7.37
N SER A 201 -7.36 -14.19 -7.42
CA SER A 201 -6.24 -13.27 -7.60
C SER A 201 -6.29 -12.60 -8.98
N LEU A 202 -6.05 -11.29 -9.01
CA LEU A 202 -5.92 -10.51 -10.24
C LEU A 202 -4.48 -10.48 -10.77
N GLU A 203 -3.52 -11.09 -10.08
CA GLU A 203 -2.10 -11.07 -10.47
C GLU A 203 -1.86 -11.60 -11.87
N SER A 204 -2.56 -12.66 -12.27
CA SER A 204 -2.45 -13.23 -13.62
C SER A 204 -2.90 -12.30 -14.75
N SER A 205 -3.55 -11.18 -14.43
CA SER A 205 -3.92 -10.15 -15.42
C SER A 205 -2.76 -9.22 -15.79
N TYR A 206 -1.67 -9.22 -15.03
CA TYR A 206 -0.50 -8.40 -15.32
C TYR A 206 0.40 -9.07 -16.36
N THR A 207 0.91 -8.27 -17.29
CA THR A 207 1.76 -8.75 -18.40
C THR A 207 3.10 -9.33 -17.95
N PHE A 208 3.57 -8.92 -16.78
CA PHE A 208 4.82 -9.37 -16.17
C PHE A 208 4.65 -10.52 -15.17
N PHE A 209 3.44 -11.06 -15.04
CA PHE A 209 3.16 -12.10 -14.03
C PHE A 209 4.04 -13.36 -14.18
N ASP A 210 4.35 -13.74 -15.42
CA ASP A 210 5.19 -14.91 -15.69
C ASP A 210 6.66 -14.69 -15.32
N GLU A 211 7.11 -13.45 -15.16
CA GLU A 211 8.46 -13.10 -14.73
C GLU A 211 8.64 -13.24 -13.21
N VAL A 212 7.53 -13.29 -12.46
CA VAL A 212 7.50 -13.31 -10.98
C VAL A 212 7.34 -14.71 -10.42
N LYS A 213 7.03 -15.70 -11.29
CA LYS A 213 6.94 -17.12 -10.91
C LYS A 213 8.34 -17.69 -10.76
#